data_2c8ff1f8baae701c74c85c2a4636caa6
#
_entry.id   2c8ff1f8baae701c74c85c2a4636caa6
#
_cell.length_a   1.000
_cell.length_b   1.000
_cell.length_c   1.000
_cell.angle_alpha   90.00
_cell.angle_beta   90.00
_cell.angle_gamma   90.00
#
_symmetry.space_group_name_H-M   'P 1'
#
loop_
_entity.id
_entity.type
_entity.pdbx_description
1 polymer ?
#
loop_
_entity_poly.entity_id
_entity_poly.type
_entity_poly.pdbx_seq_one_letter_code
_entity_poly.pdbx_strand_id
1 'polypeptide(L)'
;MRAAGTLLIAAFAALPAAGQETITISTATSDAYGTYLTDDLGQAVYLLTADRGSGDGEAQVTCTDVVCIGSWPWVITETAPQAGGEAEGSLLGTIEADGETVVTYGGWPLYYHNADEGEAGPRGHGVESFGGTWSLVTPAGEPIGR
;
A
#
# COMPACT_ATOMS: atom_id res chain seq x y z
N MET A 1 35.31 45.81 33.83
CA MET A 1 35.38 45.04 32.58
C MET A 1 34.38 43.91 32.68
N ARG A 2 33.34 44.00 31.93
CA ARG A 2 32.32 42.95 31.90
C ARG A 2 32.51 42.17 30.60
N ALA A 3 32.86 40.90 30.72
CA ALA A 3 32.85 40.00 29.59
C ALA A 3 31.39 39.61 29.29
N ALA A 4 30.86 40.09 28.19
CA ALA A 4 29.57 39.62 27.72
C ALA A 4 29.77 38.23 27.09
N GLY A 5 29.39 37.19 27.81
CA GLY A 5 29.33 35.84 27.26
C GLY A 5 28.18 35.77 26.30
N THR A 6 28.48 35.69 25.02
CA THR A 6 27.47 35.42 24.01
C THR A 6 27.07 33.95 24.14
N LEU A 7 25.89 33.71 24.66
CA LEU A 7 25.32 32.37 24.68
C LEU A 7 24.90 32.04 23.25
N LEU A 8 25.66 31.14 22.60
CA LEU A 8 25.28 30.61 21.30
C LEU A 8 24.21 29.53 21.55
N ILE A 9 22.95 29.87 21.31
CA ILE A 9 21.88 28.89 21.31
C ILE A 9 21.95 28.19 19.96
N ALA A 10 22.52 26.99 19.95
CA ALA A 10 22.42 26.12 18.78
C ALA A 10 20.98 25.63 18.67
N ALA A 11 20.23 26.17 17.74
CA ALA A 11 18.92 25.64 17.38
C ALA A 11 19.14 24.32 16.63
N PHE A 12 18.88 23.21 17.30
CA PHE A 12 18.77 21.91 16.63
C PHE A 12 17.46 21.89 15.88
N ALA A 13 17.49 22.11 14.56
CA ALA A 13 16.38 21.74 13.71
C ALA A 13 16.26 20.22 13.77
N ALA A 14 15.15 19.72 14.33
CA ALA A 14 14.86 18.31 14.26
C ALA A 14 14.70 17.90 12.79
N LEU A 15 15.69 17.22 12.24
CA LEU A 15 15.57 16.58 10.95
C LEU A 15 14.55 15.44 11.08
N PRO A 16 13.60 15.29 10.14
CA PRO A 16 12.75 14.11 10.11
C PRO A 16 13.65 12.88 10.14
N ALA A 17 13.28 11.87 10.93
CA ALA A 17 14.06 10.65 11.04
C ALA A 17 14.29 10.09 9.64
N ALA A 18 15.55 10.08 9.19
CA ALA A 18 15.92 9.53 7.89
C ALA A 18 15.59 8.04 7.89
N GLY A 19 14.75 7.57 6.95
CA GLY A 19 14.43 6.17 6.75
C GLY A 19 13.03 5.72 7.11
N GLN A 20 12.17 6.59 7.69
CA GLN A 20 10.76 6.26 7.86
C GLN A 20 9.97 6.66 6.61
N GLU A 21 9.63 5.67 5.81
CA GLU A 21 8.82 5.89 4.62
C GLU A 21 7.33 5.75 4.95
N THR A 22 6.58 6.81 4.66
CA THR A 22 5.12 6.78 4.73
C THR A 22 4.60 6.54 3.33
N ILE A 23 3.82 5.48 3.17
CA ILE A 23 3.17 5.22 1.90
C ILE A 23 1.86 5.99 1.79
N THR A 24 1.60 6.53 0.61
CA THR A 24 0.31 7.14 0.28
C THR A 24 -0.41 6.24 -0.71
N ILE A 25 -1.64 5.86 -0.36
CA ILE A 25 -2.53 5.17 -1.27
C ILE A 25 -3.39 6.22 -1.96
N SER A 26 -3.28 6.28 -3.26
CA SER A 26 -3.98 7.25 -4.11
C SER A 26 -4.86 6.51 -5.12
N THR A 27 -5.26 7.19 -6.18
CA THR A 27 -6.10 6.60 -7.22
C THR A 27 -5.66 7.04 -8.60
N ALA A 28 -5.96 6.19 -9.57
CA ALA A 28 -5.88 6.51 -10.99
C ALA A 28 -7.19 6.09 -11.67
N THR A 29 -7.45 6.61 -12.83
CA THR A 29 -8.65 6.28 -13.60
C THR A 29 -8.26 5.87 -15.01
N SER A 30 -8.85 4.79 -15.49
CA SER A 30 -8.69 4.33 -16.87
C SER A 30 -10.04 4.01 -17.48
N ASP A 31 -10.10 4.02 -18.81
CA ASP A 31 -11.33 3.66 -19.53
C ASP A 31 -11.68 2.18 -19.33
N ALA A 32 -10.68 1.35 -19.11
CA ALA A 32 -10.88 -0.10 -18.98
C ALA A 32 -11.43 -0.51 -17.60
N TYR A 33 -10.97 0.18 -16.54
CA TYR A 33 -11.21 -0.27 -15.15
C TYR A 33 -11.95 0.75 -14.28
N GLY A 34 -12.15 1.98 -14.77
CA GLY A 34 -12.63 3.07 -13.94
C GLY A 34 -11.57 3.53 -12.95
N THR A 35 -11.98 3.97 -11.79
CA THR A 35 -11.06 4.43 -10.73
C THR A 35 -10.60 3.27 -9.87
N TYR A 36 -9.28 3.15 -9.68
CA TYR A 36 -8.65 2.10 -8.89
C TYR A 36 -7.53 2.65 -8.02
N LEU A 37 -7.16 1.91 -7.00
CA LEU A 37 -6.12 2.31 -6.06
C LEU A 37 -4.72 2.17 -6.67
N THR A 38 -3.88 3.13 -6.35
CA THR A 38 -2.45 3.15 -6.68
C THR A 38 -1.66 3.61 -5.47
N ASP A 39 -0.33 3.56 -5.57
CA ASP A 39 0.51 4.36 -4.68
C ASP A 39 0.62 5.81 -5.21
N ASP A 40 1.43 6.62 -4.54
CA ASP A 40 1.63 8.02 -4.93
C ASP A 40 2.47 8.21 -6.20
N LEU A 41 3.11 7.15 -6.68
CA LEU A 41 3.84 7.13 -7.95
C LEU A 41 2.97 6.64 -9.11
N GLY A 42 1.71 6.30 -8.85
CA GLY A 42 0.78 5.82 -9.86
C GLY A 42 0.85 4.31 -10.13
N GLN A 43 1.61 3.58 -9.31
CA GLN A 43 1.68 2.13 -9.44
C GLN A 43 0.42 1.48 -8.87
N ALA A 44 -0.24 0.63 -9.66
CA ALA A 44 -1.44 -0.06 -9.22
C ALA A 44 -1.18 -0.98 -8.03
N VAL A 45 -2.13 -1.05 -7.12
CA VAL A 45 -2.14 -2.01 -6.02
C VAL A 45 -3.34 -2.96 -6.17
N TYR A 46 -3.17 -4.18 -5.66
CA TYR A 46 -4.10 -5.28 -5.87
C TYR A 46 -4.49 -5.93 -4.56
N LEU A 47 -5.64 -6.59 -4.56
CA LEU A 47 -6.03 -7.54 -3.52
C LEU A 47 -6.03 -8.95 -4.08
N LEU A 48 -5.92 -9.93 -3.19
CA LEU A 48 -6.05 -11.36 -3.50
C LEU A 48 -7.31 -11.88 -2.80
N THR A 49 -8.23 -12.45 -3.56
CA THR A 49 -9.50 -12.92 -2.98
C THR A 49 -9.33 -14.01 -1.94
N ALA A 50 -8.28 -14.83 -2.06
CA ALA A 50 -7.96 -15.87 -1.08
C ALA A 50 -7.66 -15.32 0.32
N ASP A 51 -7.24 -14.06 0.44
CA ASP A 51 -6.88 -13.46 1.73
C ASP A 51 -8.07 -13.30 2.67
N ARG A 52 -9.27 -13.20 2.15
CA ARG A 52 -10.49 -13.13 2.97
C ARG A 52 -11.23 -14.47 3.07
N GLY A 53 -10.89 -15.41 2.22
CA GLY A 53 -11.58 -16.70 2.16
C GLY A 53 -13.06 -16.55 1.81
N SER A 54 -13.88 -17.47 2.32
CA SER A 54 -15.32 -17.50 2.07
C SER A 54 -16.16 -16.87 3.17
N GLY A 55 -15.52 -16.20 4.15
CA GLY A 55 -16.20 -15.69 5.35
C GLY A 55 -16.05 -14.19 5.55
N ASP A 56 -16.83 -13.67 6.50
CA ASP A 56 -16.76 -12.27 6.94
C ASP A 56 -15.62 -12.03 7.95
N GLY A 57 -14.68 -12.96 8.05
CA GLY A 57 -13.54 -12.83 8.95
C GLY A 57 -12.53 -11.78 8.50
N GLU A 58 -11.61 -11.45 9.40
CA GLU A 58 -10.49 -10.57 9.06
C GLU A 58 -9.64 -11.21 7.96
N ALA A 59 -9.26 -10.41 6.96
CA ALA A 59 -8.37 -10.86 5.92
C ALA A 59 -7.00 -11.20 6.51
N GLN A 60 -6.35 -12.19 5.93
CA GLN A 60 -5.00 -12.61 6.28
C GLN A 60 -4.14 -12.62 5.04
N VAL A 61 -2.86 -12.29 5.19
CA VAL A 61 -1.91 -12.40 4.09
C VAL A 61 -1.64 -13.88 3.82
N THR A 62 -2.13 -14.39 2.70
CA THR A 62 -1.90 -15.79 2.29
C THR A 62 -0.73 -15.94 1.33
N CYS A 63 -0.33 -14.86 0.66
CA CYS A 63 0.83 -14.82 -0.23
C CYS A 63 2.11 -14.61 0.60
N THR A 64 2.64 -15.69 1.16
CA THR A 64 3.78 -15.64 2.09
C THR A 64 5.01 -16.41 1.62
N ASP A 65 4.88 -17.26 0.61
CA ASP A 65 6.03 -17.97 0.07
C ASP A 65 6.83 -17.10 -0.91
N VAL A 66 8.09 -17.44 -1.09
CA VAL A 66 9.04 -16.66 -1.88
C VAL A 66 8.61 -16.51 -3.35
N VAL A 67 7.91 -17.49 -3.90
CA VAL A 67 7.46 -17.45 -5.30
C VAL A 67 6.31 -16.45 -5.45
N CYS A 68 5.34 -16.51 -4.53
CA CYS A 68 4.22 -15.56 -4.53
C CYS A 68 4.72 -14.13 -4.29
N ILE A 69 5.51 -13.89 -3.26
CA ILE A 69 6.04 -12.55 -2.94
C ILE A 69 6.90 -12.02 -4.09
N GLY A 70 7.61 -12.87 -4.79
CA GLY A 70 8.42 -12.47 -5.95
C GLY A 70 7.58 -11.92 -7.11
N SER A 71 6.36 -12.44 -7.29
CA SER A 71 5.43 -11.97 -8.32
C SER A 71 4.51 -10.85 -7.81
N TRP A 72 4.13 -10.94 -6.54
CA TRP A 72 3.17 -10.04 -5.89
C TRP A 72 3.75 -9.52 -4.57
N PRO A 73 4.67 -8.56 -4.64
CA PRO A 73 5.26 -7.97 -3.43
C PRO A 73 4.20 -7.28 -2.56
N TRP A 74 4.34 -7.40 -1.26
CA TRP A 74 3.47 -6.69 -0.32
C TRP A 74 3.66 -5.18 -0.42
N VAL A 75 2.60 -4.42 -0.24
CA VAL A 75 2.68 -2.97 -0.03
C VAL A 75 3.05 -2.73 1.43
N ILE A 76 4.30 -2.39 1.68
CA ILE A 76 4.87 -2.27 3.02
C ILE A 76 4.94 -0.79 3.41
N THR A 77 4.72 -0.51 4.69
CA THR A 77 4.87 0.82 5.26
C THR A 77 5.59 0.76 6.61
N GLU A 78 6.33 1.78 6.95
CA GLU A 78 6.95 1.91 8.27
C GLU A 78 6.11 2.75 9.23
N THR A 79 5.22 3.56 8.69
CA THR A 79 4.34 4.45 9.45
C THR A 79 2.90 4.27 8.99
N ALA A 80 1.94 4.90 9.67
CA ALA A 80 0.54 4.83 9.26
C ALA A 80 0.37 5.31 7.82
N PRO A 81 -0.26 4.51 6.94
CA PRO A 81 -0.47 4.91 5.54
C PRO A 81 -1.41 6.10 5.45
N GLN A 82 -1.24 6.88 4.39
CA GLN A 82 -2.05 8.07 4.14
C GLN A 82 -2.88 7.91 2.87
N ALA A 83 -4.04 8.57 2.82
CA ALA A 83 -4.91 8.57 1.66
C ALA A 83 -4.67 9.82 0.81
N GLY A 84 -4.62 9.62 -0.50
CA GLY A 84 -4.59 10.67 -1.51
C GLY A 84 -5.65 10.40 -2.59
N GLY A 85 -5.84 11.35 -3.51
CA GLY A 85 -6.82 11.20 -4.56
C GLY A 85 -8.22 10.92 -4.02
N GLU A 86 -8.87 9.90 -4.57
CA GLU A 86 -10.20 9.46 -4.13
C GLU A 86 -10.16 8.33 -3.10
N ALA A 87 -8.99 7.97 -2.60
CA ALA A 87 -8.87 6.97 -1.56
C ALA A 87 -9.44 7.49 -0.23
N GLU A 88 -10.11 6.61 0.51
CA GLU A 88 -10.73 6.94 1.79
C GLU A 88 -9.81 6.57 2.95
N GLY A 89 -9.36 7.56 3.72
CA GLY A 89 -8.46 7.33 4.85
C GLY A 89 -9.05 6.40 5.91
N SER A 90 -10.36 6.41 6.08
CA SER A 90 -11.06 5.53 7.04
C SER A 90 -10.96 4.05 6.68
N LEU A 91 -10.65 3.70 5.44
CA LEU A 91 -10.47 2.33 4.99
C LEU A 91 -9.03 1.84 5.09
N LEU A 92 -8.08 2.76 5.28
CA LEU A 92 -6.68 2.40 5.44
C LEU A 92 -6.39 1.78 6.80
N GLY A 93 -5.57 0.75 6.81
CA GLY A 93 -5.08 0.10 8.00
C GLY A 93 -3.79 -0.64 7.71
N THR A 94 -3.38 -1.46 8.65
CA THR A 94 -2.19 -2.30 8.51
C THR A 94 -2.42 -3.67 9.13
N ILE A 95 -1.64 -4.64 8.66
CA ILE A 95 -1.59 -5.98 9.22
C ILE A 95 -0.13 -6.43 9.27
N GLU A 96 0.26 -7.12 10.34
CA GLU A 96 1.60 -7.66 10.46
C GLU A 96 1.70 -9.01 9.75
N ALA A 97 2.75 -9.18 8.97
CA ALA A 97 3.08 -10.44 8.30
C ALA A 97 4.59 -10.61 8.25
N ASP A 98 5.10 -11.71 8.77
CA ASP A 98 6.54 -12.05 8.78
C ASP A 98 7.47 -10.90 9.20
N GLY A 99 7.07 -10.13 10.21
CA GLY A 99 7.85 -9.01 10.73
C GLY A 99 7.72 -7.72 9.93
N GLU A 100 6.92 -7.70 8.89
CA GLU A 100 6.66 -6.53 8.06
C GLU A 100 5.26 -5.98 8.33
N THR A 101 5.10 -4.67 8.16
CA THR A 101 3.80 -4.01 8.26
C THR A 101 3.24 -3.81 6.86
N VAL A 102 2.19 -4.56 6.56
CA VAL A 102 1.53 -4.55 5.25
C VAL A 102 0.32 -3.61 5.30
N VAL A 103 0.19 -2.76 4.28
CA VAL A 103 -0.96 -1.86 4.17
C VAL A 103 -2.21 -2.65 3.83
N THR A 104 -3.31 -2.32 4.50
CA THR A 104 -4.64 -2.84 4.17
C THR A 104 -5.57 -1.70 3.72
N TYR A 105 -6.56 -2.07 2.91
CA TYR A 105 -7.60 -1.15 2.48
C TYR A 105 -8.94 -1.88 2.49
N GLY A 106 -9.90 -1.37 3.27
CA GLY A 106 -11.16 -2.06 3.50
C GLY A 106 -10.97 -3.46 4.12
N GLY A 107 -9.88 -3.66 4.85
CA GLY A 107 -9.49 -4.95 5.42
C GLY A 107 -8.69 -5.84 4.47
N TRP A 108 -8.53 -5.49 3.21
CA TRP A 108 -7.76 -6.26 2.25
C TRP A 108 -6.26 -5.91 2.34
N PRO A 109 -5.36 -6.88 2.56
CA PRO A 109 -3.94 -6.67 2.33
C PRO A 109 -3.68 -6.25 0.90
N LEU A 110 -2.78 -5.31 0.70
CA LEU A 110 -2.46 -4.79 -0.64
C LEU A 110 -1.13 -5.32 -1.15
N TYR A 111 -1.08 -5.56 -2.45
CA TYR A 111 0.08 -6.10 -3.16
C TYR A 111 0.40 -5.26 -4.38
N TYR A 112 1.67 -5.23 -4.75
CA TYR A 112 2.10 -4.82 -6.08
C TYR A 112 2.11 -6.03 -7.02
N HIS A 113 2.22 -5.76 -8.31
CA HIS A 113 2.49 -6.80 -9.30
C HIS A 113 3.81 -6.48 -10.00
N ASN A 114 4.77 -7.40 -9.95
CA ASN A 114 6.10 -7.14 -10.49
C ASN A 114 6.11 -6.85 -12.00
N ALA A 115 5.14 -7.39 -12.75
CA ALA A 115 5.03 -7.13 -14.19
C ALA A 115 4.57 -5.70 -14.52
N ASP A 116 4.09 -4.93 -13.53
CA ASP A 116 3.69 -3.53 -13.72
C ASP A 116 4.87 -2.57 -13.60
N GLU A 117 6.03 -3.02 -13.14
CA GLU A 117 7.20 -2.16 -13.01
C GLU A 117 7.59 -1.56 -14.36
N GLY A 118 7.64 -0.22 -14.41
CA GLY A 118 8.04 0.50 -15.61
C GLY A 118 7.07 0.42 -16.78
N GLU A 119 5.89 -0.17 -16.60
CA GLU A 119 4.92 -0.37 -17.65
C GLU A 119 3.75 0.60 -17.55
N ALA A 120 3.15 0.91 -18.69
CA ALA A 120 1.95 1.71 -18.76
C ALA A 120 0.73 0.84 -18.47
N GLY A 121 0.07 1.10 -17.34
CA GLY A 121 -1.18 0.47 -16.96
C GLY A 121 -1.02 -0.87 -16.23
N PRO A 122 -2.03 -1.24 -15.45
CA PRO A 122 -2.02 -2.45 -14.66
C PRO A 122 -2.21 -3.72 -15.51
N ARG A 123 -1.44 -4.76 -15.19
CA ARG A 123 -1.45 -6.04 -15.91
C ARG A 123 -1.92 -7.21 -15.06
N GLY A 124 -2.19 -6.98 -13.79
CA GLY A 124 -2.51 -8.05 -12.83
C GLY A 124 -3.99 -8.28 -12.59
N HIS A 125 -4.86 -7.43 -13.10
CA HIS A 125 -6.29 -7.56 -12.85
C HIS A 125 -6.87 -8.80 -13.52
N GLY A 126 -7.55 -9.63 -12.71
CA GLY A 126 -8.18 -10.86 -13.18
C GLY A 126 -7.24 -12.07 -13.27
N VAL A 127 -5.99 -11.94 -12.89
CA VAL A 127 -5.05 -13.08 -12.84
C VAL A 127 -5.49 -14.07 -11.77
N GLU A 128 -5.59 -15.33 -12.15
CA GLU A 128 -5.91 -16.42 -11.23
C GLU A 128 -4.63 -17.19 -10.89
N SER A 129 -4.21 -17.09 -9.63
CA SER A 129 -3.03 -17.79 -9.11
C SER A 129 -2.99 -17.71 -7.58
N PHE A 130 -2.18 -18.57 -6.99
CA PHE A 130 -1.98 -18.61 -5.53
C PHE A 130 -3.30 -18.74 -4.74
N GLY A 131 -4.21 -19.52 -5.24
CA GLY A 131 -5.46 -19.89 -4.55
C GLY A 131 -6.60 -18.91 -4.69
N GLY A 132 -6.48 -17.86 -5.49
CA GLY A 132 -7.52 -16.87 -5.68
C GLY A 132 -7.38 -16.05 -6.95
N THR A 133 -8.12 -14.96 -6.99
CA THR A 133 -8.09 -14.00 -8.10
C THR A 133 -7.47 -12.70 -7.60
N TRP A 134 -6.54 -12.17 -8.38
CA TRP A 134 -5.94 -10.86 -8.16
C TRP A 134 -6.81 -9.80 -8.82
N SER A 135 -7.09 -8.74 -8.08
CA SER A 135 -7.99 -7.69 -8.56
C SER A 135 -7.47 -6.31 -8.19
N LEU A 136 -7.64 -5.36 -9.10
CA LEU A 136 -7.60 -3.94 -8.74
C LEU A 136 -8.68 -3.64 -7.71
N VAL A 137 -8.49 -2.58 -6.95
CA VAL A 137 -9.35 -2.24 -5.82
C VAL A 137 -10.04 -0.91 -6.08
N THR A 138 -11.34 -0.84 -5.82
CA THR A 138 -12.09 0.41 -5.92
C THR A 138 -11.81 1.32 -4.72
N PRO A 139 -12.06 2.64 -4.82
CA PRO A 139 -11.99 3.52 -3.64
C PRO A 139 -12.91 3.11 -2.48
N ALA A 140 -13.96 2.34 -2.76
CA ALA A 140 -14.84 1.79 -1.73
C ALA A 140 -14.28 0.55 -1.02
N GLY A 141 -13.11 0.04 -1.45
CA GLY A 141 -12.47 -1.10 -0.81
C GLY A 141 -12.96 -2.46 -1.32
N GLU A 142 -13.44 -2.51 -2.54
CA GLU A 142 -13.98 -3.72 -3.15
C GLU A 142 -13.17 -4.11 -4.40
N PRO A 143 -13.17 -5.40 -4.78
CA PRO A 143 -12.60 -5.80 -6.06
C PRO A 143 -13.33 -5.11 -7.21
N ILE A 144 -12.59 -4.70 -8.23
CA ILE A 144 -13.21 -4.17 -9.45
C ILE A 144 -13.95 -5.30 -10.16
N GLY A 145 -15.20 -5.04 -10.53
CA GLY A 145 -16.01 -5.93 -11.34
C GLY A 145 -15.41 -6.14 -12.72
N ARG A 146 -15.77 -7.24 -13.36
CA ARG A 146 -15.38 -7.54 -14.75
C ARG A 146 -16.14 -6.69 -15.73
#